data_9b6a4cb13a65101dafccbde19066e60f
#
_entry.id   9b6a4cb13a65101dafccbde19066e60f
#
_cell.length_a   1.000
_cell.length_b   1.000
_cell.length_c   1.000
_cell.angle_alpha   90.00
_cell.angle_beta   90.00
_cell.angle_gamma   90.00
#
_symmetry.space_group_name_H-M   'P 1'
#
loop_
_entity.id
_entity.type
_entity.pdbx_description
1 polymer ?
#
loop_
_entity_poly.entity_id
_entity_poly.type
_entity_poly.pdbx_seq_one_letter_code
_entity_poly.pdbx_strand_id
1 'polypeptide(L)'
;ATEILTTLAPVVEKHPEYEKAGLLERFVEPERVVMFRVPWVDDKGKVQVNKGYRVQFNSAIGPYKGGLRFHPSVNLSIIKFLGLEQILKNSLTGLPIGGGKGGSDFDPKGKSDREIMAFCQSFMTELCRHIGADTDVPAGDIGVGGREIGYLFGQYKKIRNEHVGVLTGRGLTYGGSLVRTEATGYGLIYITAEALKARGDSFEGKTVVISGSGNVAIYACQKAQSLGAKVVAMYDSNGYIYDPNGINLDVVKDIKEVKRGRIKEYAERVPGSTYTEGCKGIWTIPCDIALPCATQNEIDAQSAQTLVNNGCKYVGEGANMPSTLEAIDVFQKNGVVFLPAKAANAGGVATSALEMAQSSGRMFWSFEEVDAKLKDIMVNIYHNIDKAAKDYGYEGNYVMGANIAGFVKVADAMMAQGIV
;
A
#
# COMPACT_ATOMS: atom_id res chain seq x y z
N ALA A 1 -4.32 17.44 0.08
CA ALA A 1 -5.13 17.89 1.25
C ALA A 1 -6.49 18.41 0.83
N THR A 2 -6.55 19.36 -0.12
CA THR A 2 -7.81 19.98 -0.56
C THR A 2 -8.83 18.95 -1.08
N GLU A 3 -8.39 17.98 -1.85
CA GLU A 3 -9.23 16.91 -2.37
C GLU A 3 -9.86 16.06 -1.25
N ILE A 4 -9.05 15.70 -0.26
CA ILE A 4 -9.53 14.93 0.91
C ILE A 4 -10.56 15.76 1.68
N LEU A 5 -10.28 17.03 1.92
CA LEU A 5 -11.18 17.93 2.64
C LEU A 5 -12.52 18.09 1.91
N THR A 6 -12.49 18.25 0.58
CA THR A 6 -13.70 18.35 -0.24
C THR A 6 -14.54 17.08 -0.13
N THR A 7 -13.90 15.92 -0.13
CA THR A 7 -14.57 14.62 -0.01
C THR A 7 -15.20 14.43 1.37
N LEU A 8 -14.64 15.04 2.42
CA LEU A 8 -15.13 14.92 3.79
C LEU A 8 -16.23 15.94 4.16
N ALA A 9 -16.45 16.95 3.34
CA ALA A 9 -17.49 17.96 3.60
C ALA A 9 -18.88 17.37 3.87
N PRO A 10 -19.39 16.38 3.10
CA PRO A 10 -20.69 15.76 3.39
C PRO A 10 -20.74 15.06 4.74
N VAL A 11 -19.62 14.54 5.22
CA VAL A 11 -19.53 13.87 6.53
C VAL A 11 -19.66 14.90 7.64
N VAL A 12 -18.95 16.00 7.53
CA VAL A 12 -18.96 17.08 8.53
C VAL A 12 -20.35 17.70 8.64
N GLU A 13 -21.06 17.83 7.53
CA GLU A 13 -22.46 18.35 7.51
C GLU A 13 -23.41 17.46 8.30
N LYS A 14 -23.20 16.14 8.32
CA LYS A 14 -24.00 15.18 9.08
C LYS A 14 -23.61 15.10 10.56
N HIS A 15 -22.48 15.69 10.95
CA HIS A 15 -21.92 15.61 12.29
C HIS A 15 -21.57 17.00 12.84
N PRO A 16 -22.61 17.81 13.24
CA PRO A 16 -22.35 19.15 13.78
C PRO A 16 -21.39 19.18 14.97
N GLU A 17 -21.34 18.08 15.73
CA GLU A 17 -20.42 17.92 16.87
C GLU A 17 -18.95 17.98 16.45
N TYR A 18 -18.61 17.57 15.22
CA TYR A 18 -17.25 17.64 14.71
C TYR A 18 -16.82 19.11 14.53
N GLU A 19 -17.69 19.92 13.98
CA GLU A 19 -17.41 21.36 13.76
C GLU A 19 -17.18 22.08 15.09
N LYS A 20 -18.03 21.81 16.08
CA LYS A 20 -17.91 22.42 17.42
C LYS A 20 -16.58 22.06 18.09
N ALA A 21 -16.06 20.87 17.85
CA ALA A 21 -14.81 20.41 18.44
C ALA A 21 -13.57 20.82 17.63
N GLY A 22 -13.73 21.56 16.51
CA GLY A 22 -12.63 21.90 15.63
C GLY A 22 -11.94 20.67 15.07
N LEU A 23 -12.73 19.63 14.76
CA LEU A 23 -12.18 18.32 14.42
C LEU A 23 -11.35 18.35 13.14
N LEU A 24 -11.85 18.99 12.06
CA LEU A 24 -11.11 19.05 10.79
C LEU A 24 -9.80 19.80 10.92
N GLU A 25 -9.79 20.91 11.66
CA GLU A 25 -8.59 21.70 11.89
C GLU A 25 -7.53 20.88 12.65
N ARG A 26 -7.96 20.08 13.61
CA ARG A 26 -7.07 19.17 14.35
C ARG A 26 -6.65 17.97 13.49
N PHE A 27 -7.56 17.44 12.69
CA PHE A 27 -7.31 16.26 11.87
C PHE A 27 -6.26 16.50 10.77
N VAL A 28 -6.24 17.70 10.18
CA VAL A 28 -5.30 18.02 9.09
C VAL A 28 -3.92 18.45 9.59
N GLU A 29 -3.77 18.72 10.88
CA GLU A 29 -2.49 19.03 11.48
C GLU A 29 -1.88 17.78 12.11
N PRO A 30 -0.60 17.47 11.83
CA PRO A 30 0.06 16.37 12.51
C PRO A 30 0.19 16.66 14.01
N GLU A 31 0.09 15.63 14.84
CA GLU A 31 0.28 15.78 16.28
C GLU A 31 1.69 16.23 16.62
N ARG A 32 2.69 15.69 15.92
CA ARG A 32 4.10 16.03 16.16
C ARG A 32 4.91 15.87 14.88
N VAL A 33 5.91 16.73 14.73
CA VAL A 33 6.92 16.64 13.66
C VAL A 33 8.29 16.66 14.31
N VAL A 34 9.13 15.69 13.95
CA VAL A 34 10.52 15.64 14.37
C VAL A 34 11.40 15.79 13.15
N MET A 35 12.32 16.75 13.22
CA MET A 35 13.33 16.98 12.18
C MET A 35 14.71 16.95 12.82
N PHE A 36 15.66 16.31 12.15
CA PHE A 36 17.00 16.17 12.69
C PHE A 36 18.05 16.07 11.59
N ARG A 37 19.27 16.41 11.96
CA ARG A 37 20.45 16.30 11.12
C ARG A 37 20.97 14.86 11.16
N VAL A 38 21.35 14.31 9.99
CA VAL A 38 21.90 12.96 9.87
C VAL A 38 23.29 13.04 9.22
N PRO A 39 24.35 13.19 10.02
CA PRO A 39 25.73 13.16 9.50
C PRO A 39 26.23 11.74 9.38
N TRP A 40 26.92 11.44 8.30
CA TRP A 40 27.55 10.13 8.08
C TRP A 40 28.79 10.29 7.21
N VAL A 41 29.66 9.29 7.20
CA VAL A 41 30.93 9.34 6.47
C VAL A 41 30.86 8.35 5.31
N ASP A 42 31.16 8.84 4.11
CA ASP A 42 31.17 8.00 2.90
C ASP A 42 32.44 7.14 2.80
N ASP A 43 32.49 6.28 1.78
CA ASP A 43 33.60 5.37 1.57
C ASP A 43 34.93 6.07 1.26
N LYS A 44 34.89 7.34 0.88
CA LYS A 44 36.06 8.18 0.64
C LYS A 44 36.51 8.94 1.87
N GLY A 45 35.85 8.73 3.01
CA GLY A 45 36.14 9.44 4.26
C GLY A 45 35.56 10.83 4.34
N LYS A 46 34.71 11.23 3.41
CA LYS A 46 34.07 12.55 3.39
C LYS A 46 32.81 12.54 4.24
N VAL A 47 32.62 13.59 5.05
CA VAL A 47 31.40 13.77 5.83
C VAL A 47 30.27 14.22 4.92
N GLN A 48 29.14 13.51 5.00
CA GLN A 48 27.88 13.84 4.34
C GLN A 48 26.87 14.24 5.41
N VAL A 49 25.94 15.14 5.05
CA VAL A 49 24.89 15.57 5.97
C VAL A 49 23.54 15.53 5.24
N ASN A 50 22.63 14.76 5.77
CA ASN A 50 21.25 14.66 5.29
C ASN A 50 20.28 15.16 6.35
N LYS A 51 19.01 15.35 5.94
CA LYS A 51 17.92 15.71 6.83
C LYS A 51 17.06 14.50 7.09
N GLY A 52 16.69 14.30 8.35
CA GLY A 52 15.76 13.26 8.76
C GLY A 52 14.43 13.84 9.20
N TYR A 53 13.33 13.13 8.93
CA TYR A 53 11.97 13.54 9.25
C TYR A 53 11.19 12.38 9.82
N ARG A 54 10.38 12.66 10.85
CA ARG A 54 9.29 11.77 11.27
C ARG A 54 8.08 12.61 11.60
N VAL A 55 7.01 12.37 10.87
CA VAL A 55 5.71 13.00 11.11
C VAL A 55 4.85 11.98 11.84
N GLN A 56 4.58 12.23 13.10
CA GLN A 56 3.68 11.49 13.95
C GLN A 56 2.31 12.14 13.81
N PHE A 57 1.55 11.64 12.84
CA PHE A 57 0.41 12.38 12.33
C PHE A 57 -0.81 12.27 13.23
N ASN A 58 -1.22 11.05 13.57
CA ASN A 58 -2.42 10.85 14.39
C ASN A 58 -2.35 9.52 15.12
N SER A 59 -2.54 9.56 16.43
CA SER A 59 -2.50 8.39 17.32
C SER A 59 -3.85 8.05 17.94
N ALA A 60 -4.95 8.62 17.45
CA ALA A 60 -6.26 8.43 18.06
C ALA A 60 -6.71 6.96 18.10
N ILE A 61 -6.32 6.16 17.09
CA ILE A 61 -6.73 4.76 16.99
C ILE A 61 -5.60 3.76 17.27
N GLY A 62 -4.40 4.23 17.57
CA GLY A 62 -3.26 3.36 17.90
C GLY A 62 -1.92 4.05 17.71
N PRO A 63 -0.81 3.35 17.96
CA PRO A 63 0.53 3.89 17.74
C PRO A 63 0.70 4.39 16.31
N TYR A 64 1.50 5.45 16.13
CA TYR A 64 1.81 5.93 14.79
C TYR A 64 2.42 4.80 13.96
N LYS A 65 1.94 4.61 12.75
CA LYS A 65 2.39 3.53 11.85
C LYS A 65 2.52 4.05 10.45
N GLY A 66 3.66 3.82 9.83
CA GLY A 66 3.90 4.17 8.44
C GLY A 66 5.37 4.13 8.07
N GLY A 67 5.63 4.10 6.76
CA GLY A 67 6.96 3.86 6.21
C GLY A 67 7.94 5.00 6.34
N LEU A 68 9.20 4.66 6.14
CA LEU A 68 10.31 5.59 5.96
C LEU A 68 10.71 5.60 4.49
N ARG A 69 10.84 6.77 3.89
CA ARG A 69 11.26 6.94 2.49
C ARG A 69 12.64 7.56 2.42
N PHE A 70 13.57 6.90 1.74
CA PHE A 70 14.89 7.46 1.45
C PHE A 70 14.97 7.77 -0.04
N HIS A 71 14.86 9.06 -0.37
CA HIS A 71 14.88 9.54 -1.74
C HIS A 71 15.23 11.04 -1.76
N PRO A 72 16.00 11.51 -2.75
CA PRO A 72 16.38 12.92 -2.84
C PRO A 72 15.22 13.92 -2.83
N SER A 73 14.04 13.50 -3.29
CA SER A 73 12.84 14.35 -3.34
C SER A 73 12.17 14.55 -1.98
N VAL A 74 12.57 13.83 -0.95
CA VAL A 74 11.93 13.91 0.37
C VAL A 74 12.12 15.28 1.00
N ASN A 75 11.02 15.87 1.44
CA ASN A 75 10.99 17.10 2.24
C ASN A 75 9.81 17.02 3.22
N LEU A 76 9.73 17.97 4.13
CA LEU A 76 8.70 17.96 5.17
C LEU A 76 7.28 18.00 4.60
N SER A 77 7.03 18.81 3.58
CA SER A 77 5.70 18.95 2.98
C SER A 77 5.20 17.62 2.42
N ILE A 78 6.05 16.90 1.69
CA ILE A 78 5.72 15.59 1.13
C ILE A 78 5.42 14.59 2.25
N ILE A 79 6.24 14.55 3.28
CA ILE A 79 6.08 13.61 4.39
C ILE A 79 4.80 13.92 5.19
N LYS A 80 4.47 15.19 5.40
CA LYS A 80 3.21 15.59 6.06
C LYS A 80 2.00 15.11 5.27
N PHE A 81 2.00 15.29 3.96
CA PHE A 81 0.91 14.82 3.10
C PHE A 81 0.78 13.31 3.15
N LEU A 82 1.90 12.58 3.05
CA LEU A 82 1.89 11.12 3.13
C LEU A 82 1.42 10.63 4.49
N GLY A 83 1.70 11.35 5.56
CA GLY A 83 1.20 11.04 6.90
C GLY A 83 -0.31 11.18 7.02
N LEU A 84 -0.89 12.19 6.41
CA LEU A 84 -2.35 12.38 6.35
C LEU A 84 -3.02 11.24 5.57
N GLU A 85 -2.46 10.85 4.44
CA GLU A 85 -2.97 9.71 3.68
C GLU A 85 -2.85 8.41 4.48
N GLN A 86 -1.76 8.27 5.23
CA GLN A 86 -1.48 7.04 5.98
C GLN A 86 -2.52 6.78 7.08
N ILE A 87 -2.94 7.80 7.81
CA ILE A 87 -3.97 7.59 8.86
C ILE A 87 -5.30 7.14 8.26
N LEU A 88 -5.69 7.69 7.12
CA LEU A 88 -6.91 7.28 6.43
C LEU A 88 -6.83 5.83 5.94
N LYS A 89 -5.68 5.43 5.42
CA LYS A 89 -5.45 4.06 4.96
C LYS A 89 -5.43 3.07 6.13
N ASN A 90 -4.69 3.37 7.19
CA ASN A 90 -4.55 2.48 8.33
C ASN A 90 -5.88 2.25 9.05
N SER A 91 -6.72 3.29 9.14
CA SER A 91 -8.02 3.19 9.79
C SER A 91 -8.96 2.20 9.11
N LEU A 92 -8.82 1.99 7.79
CA LEU A 92 -9.64 1.03 7.04
C LEU A 92 -9.36 -0.42 7.45
N THR A 93 -8.17 -0.73 7.93
CA THR A 93 -7.83 -2.10 8.33
C THR A 93 -8.64 -2.61 9.53
N GLY A 94 -9.26 -1.71 10.30
CA GLY A 94 -9.93 -2.06 11.54
C GLY A 94 -8.98 -2.39 12.70
N LEU A 95 -7.68 -2.28 12.48
CA LEU A 95 -6.65 -2.63 13.46
C LEU A 95 -6.22 -1.40 14.26
N PRO A 96 -5.68 -1.59 15.50
CA PRO A 96 -5.32 -0.48 16.38
C PRO A 96 -3.96 0.12 15.99
N ILE A 97 -3.89 0.73 14.83
CA ILE A 97 -2.72 1.43 14.31
C ILE A 97 -3.09 2.84 13.86
N GLY A 98 -2.35 3.82 14.32
CA GLY A 98 -2.47 5.21 13.91
C GLY A 98 -1.73 5.50 12.62
N GLY A 99 -1.43 6.75 12.34
CA GLY A 99 -0.73 7.18 11.13
C GLY A 99 0.53 7.95 11.39
N GLY A 100 1.58 7.61 10.67
CA GLY A 100 2.83 8.32 10.68
C GLY A 100 3.58 8.11 9.36
N LYS A 101 4.54 8.97 9.10
CA LYS A 101 5.41 8.87 7.92
C LYS A 101 6.74 9.51 8.23
N GLY A 102 7.79 9.06 7.58
CA GLY A 102 9.10 9.66 7.78
C GLY A 102 10.02 9.42 6.59
N GLY A 103 11.25 9.81 6.76
CA GLY A 103 12.25 9.58 5.74
C GLY A 103 13.39 10.59 5.76
N SER A 104 14.12 10.62 4.67
CA SER A 104 15.29 11.47 4.48
C SER A 104 15.49 11.77 3.01
N ASP A 105 16.16 12.88 2.72
CA ASP A 105 16.62 13.23 1.38
C ASP A 105 17.85 12.39 0.95
N PHE A 106 18.27 11.44 1.75
CA PHE A 106 19.32 10.49 1.42
C PHE A 106 18.91 9.62 0.22
N ASP A 107 19.83 9.49 -0.74
CA ASP A 107 19.64 8.64 -1.91
C ASP A 107 20.45 7.35 -1.74
N PRO A 108 19.79 6.19 -1.49
CA PRO A 108 20.53 4.92 -1.36
C PRO A 108 21.08 4.41 -2.69
N LYS A 109 20.59 4.94 -3.81
CA LYS A 109 21.01 4.48 -5.14
C LYS A 109 22.50 4.80 -5.36
N GLY A 110 23.26 3.78 -5.76
CA GLY A 110 24.69 3.92 -6.03
C GLY A 110 25.57 3.97 -4.78
N LYS A 111 25.00 3.80 -3.60
CA LYS A 111 25.74 3.73 -2.33
C LYS A 111 26.14 2.28 -2.02
N SER A 112 27.27 2.12 -1.35
CA SER A 112 27.70 0.79 -0.85
C SER A 112 26.87 0.38 0.36
N ASP A 113 26.86 -0.91 0.67
CA ASP A 113 26.24 -1.42 1.89
C ASP A 113 26.78 -0.74 3.14
N ARG A 114 28.08 -0.48 3.17
CA ARG A 114 28.75 0.20 4.28
C ARG A 114 28.23 1.64 4.45
N GLU A 115 28.05 2.37 3.35
CA GLU A 115 27.51 3.72 3.35
C GLU A 115 26.07 3.74 3.82
N ILE A 116 25.25 2.82 3.32
CA ILE A 116 23.83 2.70 3.72
C ILE A 116 23.73 2.33 5.19
N MET A 117 24.58 1.42 5.68
CA MET A 117 24.63 1.05 7.09
C MET A 117 25.00 2.26 7.97
N ALA A 118 26.04 3.02 7.57
CA ALA A 118 26.45 4.21 8.31
C ALA A 118 25.34 5.26 8.37
N PHE A 119 24.65 5.49 7.24
CA PHE A 119 23.51 6.40 7.20
C PHE A 119 22.38 5.93 8.11
N CYS A 120 21.97 4.65 7.99
CA CYS A 120 20.88 4.09 8.79
C CYS A 120 21.18 4.17 10.30
N GLN A 121 22.40 3.90 10.70
CA GLN A 121 22.81 4.00 12.11
C GLN A 121 22.74 5.44 12.62
N SER A 122 23.19 6.40 11.84
CA SER A 122 23.10 7.83 12.20
C SER A 122 21.63 8.29 12.27
N PHE A 123 20.83 7.91 11.28
CA PHE A 123 19.40 8.22 11.24
C PHE A 123 18.68 7.69 12.49
N MET A 124 18.90 6.42 12.83
CA MET A 124 18.25 5.79 13.97
C MET A 124 18.75 6.34 15.31
N THR A 125 19.98 6.79 15.39
CA THR A 125 20.52 7.39 16.63
C THR A 125 19.66 8.58 17.09
N GLU A 126 19.16 9.37 16.16
CA GLU A 126 18.21 10.45 16.47
C GLU A 126 16.78 9.95 16.60
N LEU A 127 16.33 9.12 15.66
CA LEU A 127 14.95 8.65 15.61
C LEU A 127 14.56 7.82 16.83
N CYS A 128 15.48 7.03 17.39
CA CYS A 128 15.19 6.10 18.49
C CYS A 128 14.62 6.79 19.75
N ARG A 129 14.82 8.10 19.88
CA ARG A 129 14.29 8.90 20.99
C ARG A 129 12.77 9.10 20.91
N HIS A 130 12.19 8.88 19.73
CA HIS A 130 10.82 9.28 19.41
C HIS A 130 9.93 8.11 19.03
N ILE A 131 10.48 6.91 18.88
CA ILE A 131 9.75 5.72 18.43
C ILE A 131 9.79 4.60 19.45
N GLY A 132 8.94 3.62 19.28
CA GLY A 132 8.87 2.44 20.13
C GLY A 132 7.70 1.57 19.75
N ALA A 133 7.67 0.33 20.25
CA ALA A 133 6.63 -0.66 19.91
C ALA A 133 5.21 -0.17 20.25
N ASP A 134 5.05 0.63 21.29
CA ASP A 134 3.75 1.14 21.75
C ASP A 134 3.55 2.62 21.43
N THR A 135 4.48 3.25 20.74
CA THR A 135 4.45 4.69 20.44
C THR A 135 4.36 4.94 18.93
N ASP A 136 5.36 4.48 18.20
CA ASP A 136 5.52 4.75 16.78
C ASP A 136 6.34 3.62 16.15
N VAL A 137 5.74 2.95 15.17
CA VAL A 137 6.33 1.77 14.52
C VAL A 137 6.54 2.06 13.04
N PRO A 138 7.74 2.51 12.64
CA PRO A 138 8.05 2.71 11.23
C PRO A 138 8.16 1.40 10.45
N ALA A 139 8.11 1.53 9.13
CA ALA A 139 8.25 0.42 8.18
C ALA A 139 9.08 0.85 6.97
N GLY A 140 9.17 0.01 5.97
CA GLY A 140 9.80 0.34 4.69
C GLY A 140 8.87 1.12 3.77
N ASP A 141 9.48 1.82 2.83
CA ASP A 141 8.84 2.53 1.73
C ASP A 141 9.91 2.68 0.63
N ILE A 142 9.75 3.59 -0.30
CA ILE A 142 10.73 3.82 -1.37
C ILE A 142 12.13 4.04 -0.77
N GLY A 143 13.11 3.28 -1.24
CA GLY A 143 14.49 3.35 -0.78
C GLY A 143 14.78 2.68 0.56
N VAL A 144 13.77 2.06 1.19
CA VAL A 144 13.91 1.37 2.46
C VAL A 144 13.32 -0.05 2.35
N GLY A 145 14.18 -1.00 2.10
CA GLY A 145 13.83 -2.41 2.04
C GLY A 145 14.33 -3.17 3.26
N GLY A 146 14.35 -4.50 3.16
CA GLY A 146 14.75 -5.39 4.25
C GLY A 146 16.15 -5.11 4.79
N ARG A 147 17.09 -4.76 3.91
CA ARG A 147 18.47 -4.41 4.31
C ARG A 147 18.48 -3.17 5.22
N GLU A 148 17.81 -2.12 4.82
CA GLU A 148 17.74 -0.85 5.58
C GLU A 148 17.00 -1.05 6.90
N ILE A 149 15.90 -1.79 6.89
CA ILE A 149 15.17 -2.15 8.12
C ILE A 149 16.09 -2.91 9.08
N GLY A 150 16.89 -3.82 8.56
CA GLY A 150 17.88 -4.56 9.37
C GLY A 150 18.87 -3.62 10.06
N TYR A 151 19.46 -2.70 9.31
CA TYR A 151 20.42 -1.74 9.85
C TYR A 151 19.78 -0.80 10.88
N LEU A 152 18.56 -0.35 10.59
CA LEU A 152 17.80 0.51 11.51
C LEU A 152 17.45 -0.24 12.81
N PHE A 153 16.99 -1.46 12.70
CA PHE A 153 16.63 -2.27 13.87
C PHE A 153 17.85 -2.60 14.73
N GLY A 154 18.96 -2.97 14.09
CA GLY A 154 20.20 -3.28 14.81
C GLY A 154 20.69 -2.10 15.66
N GLN A 155 20.60 -0.88 15.12
CA GLN A 155 21.00 0.33 15.84
C GLN A 155 20.02 0.66 16.98
N TYR A 156 18.71 0.54 16.73
CA TYR A 156 17.70 0.73 17.77
C TYR A 156 17.92 -0.23 18.94
N LYS A 157 18.07 -1.52 18.63
CA LYS A 157 18.31 -2.56 19.63
C LYS A 157 19.57 -2.28 20.45
N LYS A 158 20.63 -1.79 19.79
CA LYS A 158 21.90 -1.49 20.44
C LYS A 158 21.77 -0.32 21.42
N ILE A 159 21.11 0.77 21.01
CA ILE A 159 20.97 1.98 21.83
C ILE A 159 19.97 1.77 22.97
N ARG A 160 18.81 1.19 22.68
CA ARG A 160 17.73 1.02 23.64
C ARG A 160 17.89 -0.20 24.52
N ASN A 161 18.76 -1.13 24.14
CA ASN A 161 18.92 -2.42 24.82
C ASN A 161 17.61 -3.18 24.95
N GLU A 162 16.82 -3.16 23.88
CA GLU A 162 15.50 -3.81 23.80
C GLU A 162 15.37 -4.58 22.49
N HIS A 163 14.73 -5.73 22.54
CA HIS A 163 14.29 -6.46 21.35
C HIS A 163 12.76 -6.47 21.33
N VAL A 164 12.19 -5.49 20.66
CA VAL A 164 10.72 -5.27 20.61
C VAL A 164 10.26 -5.06 19.17
N GLY A 165 8.96 -5.05 18.95
CA GLY A 165 8.35 -4.87 17.63
C GLY A 165 8.30 -3.42 17.16
N VAL A 166 9.42 -2.73 17.19
CA VAL A 166 9.50 -1.29 16.89
C VAL A 166 9.51 -0.95 15.41
N LEU A 167 9.89 -1.87 14.56
CA LEU A 167 9.91 -1.72 13.10
C LEU A 167 9.19 -2.92 12.49
N THR A 168 8.54 -2.73 11.34
CA THR A 168 7.98 -3.85 10.57
C THR A 168 8.69 -3.99 9.22
N GLY A 169 8.51 -5.15 8.57
CA GLY A 169 9.31 -5.53 7.42
C GLY A 169 10.64 -6.14 7.83
N ARG A 170 10.72 -6.62 9.06
CA ARG A 170 11.92 -7.29 9.57
C ARG A 170 12.11 -8.66 8.92
N GLY A 171 13.35 -9.12 8.89
CA GLY A 171 13.67 -10.49 8.45
C GLY A 171 13.04 -11.53 9.37
N LEU A 172 12.81 -12.72 8.81
CA LEU A 172 12.17 -13.82 9.56
C LEU A 172 12.98 -14.26 10.77
N THR A 173 14.31 -14.06 10.76
CA THR A 173 15.17 -14.45 11.86
C THR A 173 15.09 -13.53 13.09
N TYR A 174 14.43 -12.37 12.96
CA TYR A 174 14.36 -11.42 14.07
C TYR A 174 13.01 -10.70 14.16
N GLY A 175 11.93 -11.42 13.93
CA GLY A 175 10.57 -10.97 14.21
C GLY A 175 9.71 -10.62 12.99
N GLY A 176 10.18 -10.91 11.78
CA GLY A 176 9.40 -10.74 10.57
C GLY A 176 8.23 -11.72 10.49
N SER A 177 7.23 -11.38 9.69
CA SER A 177 6.04 -12.19 9.46
C SER A 177 6.08 -12.88 8.10
N LEU A 178 5.58 -14.10 8.06
CA LEU A 178 5.23 -14.77 6.79
C LEU A 178 4.08 -14.00 6.11
N VAL A 179 3.86 -14.27 4.85
CA VAL A 179 2.85 -13.61 3.98
C VAL A 179 3.20 -12.17 3.63
N ARG A 180 4.19 -11.54 4.25
CA ARG A 180 4.52 -10.13 3.98
C ARG A 180 4.82 -9.87 2.50
N THR A 181 5.50 -10.79 1.83
CA THR A 181 5.82 -10.71 0.39
C THR A 181 4.56 -10.79 -0.47
N GLU A 182 3.64 -11.67 -0.12
CA GLU A 182 2.41 -11.94 -0.86
C GLU A 182 1.27 -10.97 -0.53
N ALA A 183 1.39 -10.27 0.59
CA ALA A 183 0.27 -9.60 1.27
C ALA A 183 -0.50 -8.60 0.40
N THR A 184 0.19 -7.73 -0.32
CA THR A 184 -0.48 -6.71 -1.12
C THR A 184 -1.25 -7.33 -2.29
N GLY A 185 -0.60 -8.25 -3.01
CA GLY A 185 -1.23 -8.95 -4.13
C GLY A 185 -2.39 -9.85 -3.68
N TYR A 186 -2.17 -10.65 -2.64
CA TYR A 186 -3.23 -11.51 -2.09
C TYR A 186 -4.40 -10.68 -1.54
N GLY A 187 -4.10 -9.60 -0.83
CA GLY A 187 -5.12 -8.70 -0.29
C GLY A 187 -6.00 -8.08 -1.37
N LEU A 188 -5.39 -7.66 -2.47
CA LEU A 188 -6.11 -7.14 -3.63
C LEU A 188 -7.12 -8.16 -4.16
N ILE A 189 -6.72 -9.42 -4.27
CA ILE A 189 -7.62 -10.47 -4.75
C ILE A 189 -8.70 -10.77 -3.71
N TYR A 190 -8.39 -10.79 -2.43
CA TYR A 190 -9.40 -11.04 -1.39
C TYR A 190 -10.50 -9.98 -1.39
N ILE A 191 -10.16 -8.70 -1.46
CA ILE A 191 -11.17 -7.65 -1.48
C ILE A 191 -11.97 -7.66 -2.78
N THR A 192 -11.30 -7.90 -3.91
CA THR A 192 -11.98 -7.99 -5.21
C THR A 192 -12.93 -9.20 -5.24
N ALA A 193 -12.52 -10.33 -4.70
CA ALA A 193 -13.36 -11.52 -4.57
C ALA A 193 -14.61 -11.25 -3.73
N GLU A 194 -14.47 -10.48 -2.65
CA GLU A 194 -15.62 -10.13 -1.80
C GLU A 194 -16.59 -9.20 -2.53
N ALA A 195 -16.09 -8.25 -3.32
CA ALA A 195 -16.92 -7.40 -4.16
C ALA A 195 -17.69 -8.21 -5.22
N LEU A 196 -17.04 -9.21 -5.82
CA LEU A 196 -17.68 -10.17 -6.74
C LEU A 196 -18.77 -10.96 -6.01
N LYS A 197 -18.44 -11.53 -4.85
CA LYS A 197 -19.36 -12.34 -4.05
C LYS A 197 -20.62 -11.57 -3.67
N ALA A 198 -20.50 -10.30 -3.33
CA ALA A 198 -21.63 -9.44 -3.01
C ALA A 198 -22.60 -9.28 -4.19
N ARG A 199 -22.15 -9.56 -5.40
CA ARG A 199 -22.95 -9.50 -6.63
C ARG A 199 -23.30 -10.90 -7.17
N GLY A 200 -23.09 -11.94 -6.37
CA GLY A 200 -23.36 -13.32 -6.75
C GLY A 200 -22.38 -13.88 -7.78
N ASP A 201 -21.17 -13.34 -7.82
CA ASP A 201 -20.15 -13.69 -8.81
C ASP A 201 -18.86 -14.18 -8.13
N SER A 202 -17.88 -14.63 -8.93
CA SER A 202 -16.60 -15.12 -8.42
C SER A 202 -15.50 -14.94 -9.48
N PHE A 203 -14.24 -15.18 -9.09
CA PHE A 203 -13.12 -15.20 -10.03
C PHE A 203 -13.17 -16.39 -11.00
N GLU A 204 -13.90 -17.45 -10.66
CA GLU A 204 -13.98 -18.66 -11.48
C GLU A 204 -14.37 -18.33 -12.92
N GLY A 205 -13.54 -18.72 -13.88
CA GLY A 205 -13.78 -18.50 -15.31
C GLY A 205 -13.62 -17.07 -15.80
N LYS A 206 -13.23 -16.13 -14.94
CA LYS A 206 -13.07 -14.73 -15.35
C LYS A 206 -11.74 -14.51 -16.07
N THR A 207 -11.78 -13.63 -17.06
CA THR A 207 -10.57 -13.13 -17.74
C THR A 207 -10.05 -11.91 -17.01
N VAL A 208 -8.79 -11.95 -16.61
CA VAL A 208 -8.14 -10.92 -15.80
C VAL A 208 -6.93 -10.36 -16.52
N VAL A 209 -6.77 -9.04 -16.49
CA VAL A 209 -5.59 -8.32 -16.98
C VAL A 209 -4.95 -7.63 -15.80
N ILE A 210 -3.64 -7.85 -15.64
CA ILE A 210 -2.85 -7.27 -14.55
C ILE A 210 -1.71 -6.46 -15.15
N SER A 211 -1.59 -5.20 -14.78
CA SER A 211 -0.41 -4.43 -15.17
C SER A 211 0.75 -4.67 -14.22
N GLY A 212 1.97 -4.56 -14.75
CA GLY A 212 3.17 -4.81 -13.98
C GLY A 212 3.61 -6.27 -13.99
N SER A 213 4.76 -6.50 -13.44
CA SER A 213 5.35 -7.83 -13.22
C SER A 213 6.26 -7.84 -11.97
N GLY A 214 6.06 -6.87 -11.11
CA GLY A 214 6.70 -6.81 -9.80
C GLY A 214 5.96 -7.63 -8.76
N ASN A 215 6.27 -7.39 -7.51
CA ASN A 215 5.75 -8.17 -6.39
C ASN A 215 4.22 -8.20 -6.32
N VAL A 216 3.57 -7.04 -6.41
CA VAL A 216 2.11 -6.95 -6.31
C VAL A 216 1.45 -7.70 -7.46
N ALA A 217 1.91 -7.49 -8.69
CA ALA A 217 1.36 -8.11 -9.88
C ALA A 217 1.51 -9.64 -9.86
N ILE A 218 2.69 -10.14 -9.49
CA ILE A 218 2.99 -11.58 -9.45
C ILE A 218 2.07 -12.28 -8.44
N TYR A 219 1.94 -11.75 -7.24
CA TYR A 219 1.14 -12.43 -6.21
C TYR A 219 -0.36 -12.20 -6.38
N ALA A 220 -0.79 -11.10 -7.00
CA ALA A 220 -2.17 -10.95 -7.46
C ALA A 220 -2.51 -12.01 -8.52
N CYS A 221 -1.61 -12.21 -9.48
CA CYS A 221 -1.76 -13.24 -10.49
C CYS A 221 -1.87 -14.63 -9.86
N GLN A 222 -0.96 -14.97 -8.95
CA GLN A 222 -0.95 -16.26 -8.27
C GLN A 222 -2.28 -16.54 -7.56
N LYS A 223 -2.77 -15.59 -6.79
CA LYS A 223 -4.01 -15.77 -6.04
C LYS A 223 -5.22 -15.80 -6.97
N ALA A 224 -5.29 -14.97 -7.99
CA ALA A 224 -6.37 -14.97 -8.95
C ALA A 224 -6.48 -16.32 -9.68
N GLN A 225 -5.34 -16.86 -10.12
CA GLN A 225 -5.29 -18.17 -10.77
C GLN A 225 -5.74 -19.30 -9.82
N SER A 226 -5.36 -19.23 -8.56
CA SER A 226 -5.78 -20.20 -7.54
C SER A 226 -7.29 -20.21 -7.31
N LEU A 227 -7.97 -19.10 -7.61
CA LEU A 227 -9.43 -18.97 -7.51
C LEU A 227 -10.14 -19.27 -8.83
N GLY A 228 -9.43 -19.77 -9.82
CA GLY A 228 -10.02 -20.21 -11.10
C GLY A 228 -10.07 -19.14 -12.18
N ALA A 229 -9.42 -18.00 -12.00
CA ALA A 229 -9.35 -16.97 -13.03
C ALA A 229 -8.29 -17.28 -14.08
N LYS A 230 -8.48 -16.74 -15.27
CA LYS A 230 -7.50 -16.77 -16.35
C LYS A 230 -6.87 -15.39 -16.45
N VAL A 231 -5.61 -15.26 -16.01
CA VAL A 231 -4.84 -14.03 -16.19
C VAL A 231 -4.18 -14.09 -17.56
N VAL A 232 -4.52 -13.16 -18.44
CA VAL A 232 -4.10 -13.23 -19.86
C VAL A 232 -3.02 -12.24 -20.24
N ALA A 233 -2.72 -11.26 -19.39
CA ALA A 233 -1.72 -10.23 -19.71
C ALA A 233 -1.05 -9.70 -18.46
N MET A 234 0.23 -9.40 -18.60
CA MET A 234 1.08 -8.69 -17.64
C MET A 234 2.07 -7.82 -18.42
N TYR A 235 2.68 -6.81 -17.78
CA TYR A 235 3.67 -5.99 -18.46
C TYR A 235 4.87 -5.65 -17.56
N ASP A 236 5.93 -5.15 -18.17
CA ASP A 236 6.98 -4.37 -17.53
C ASP A 236 7.08 -2.98 -18.18
N SER A 237 8.07 -2.19 -17.81
CA SER A 237 8.19 -0.81 -18.30
C SER A 237 8.37 -0.68 -19.82
N ASN A 238 8.73 -1.76 -20.52
CA ASN A 238 8.99 -1.76 -21.96
C ASN A 238 7.79 -2.20 -22.81
N GLY A 239 6.94 -3.08 -22.26
CA GLY A 239 5.80 -3.60 -23.00
C GLY A 239 5.06 -4.70 -22.27
N TYR A 240 4.05 -5.27 -22.93
CA TYR A 240 3.19 -6.28 -22.32
C TYR A 240 3.19 -7.59 -23.09
N ILE A 241 2.94 -8.67 -22.33
CA ILE A 241 2.68 -9.99 -22.88
C ILE A 241 1.18 -10.26 -22.85
N TYR A 242 0.73 -10.98 -23.87
CA TYR A 242 -0.64 -11.49 -23.96
C TYR A 242 -0.59 -12.99 -24.23
N ASP A 243 -1.24 -13.76 -23.36
CA ASP A 243 -1.33 -15.21 -23.48
C ASP A 243 -2.82 -15.61 -23.32
N PRO A 244 -3.48 -15.91 -24.45
CA PRO A 244 -4.92 -16.26 -24.39
C PRO A 244 -5.21 -17.56 -23.65
N ASN A 245 -4.18 -18.40 -23.45
CA ASN A 245 -4.31 -19.65 -22.70
C ASN A 245 -4.11 -19.46 -21.19
N GLY A 246 -3.82 -18.24 -20.75
CA GLY A 246 -3.47 -17.92 -19.37
C GLY A 246 -1.97 -17.89 -19.13
N ILE A 247 -1.54 -16.90 -18.38
CA ILE A 247 -0.12 -16.69 -18.06
C ILE A 247 0.42 -17.88 -17.28
N ASN A 248 1.56 -18.40 -17.73
CA ASN A 248 2.36 -19.35 -16.96
C ASN A 248 3.19 -18.55 -15.95
N LEU A 249 2.73 -18.48 -14.72
CA LEU A 249 3.36 -17.65 -13.70
C LEU A 249 4.77 -18.11 -13.34
N ASP A 250 5.05 -19.41 -13.40
CA ASP A 250 6.38 -19.93 -13.11
C ASP A 250 7.43 -19.37 -14.09
N VAL A 251 7.06 -19.20 -15.35
CA VAL A 251 7.94 -18.57 -16.36
C VAL A 251 8.16 -17.10 -16.03
N VAL A 252 7.11 -16.39 -15.65
CA VAL A 252 7.20 -14.96 -15.25
C VAL A 252 8.12 -14.82 -14.03
N LYS A 253 7.94 -15.66 -13.02
CA LYS A 253 8.79 -15.65 -11.82
C LYS A 253 10.25 -15.92 -12.14
N ASP A 254 10.52 -16.89 -12.99
CA ASP A 254 11.90 -17.18 -13.43
C ASP A 254 12.54 -15.98 -14.11
N ILE A 255 11.82 -15.34 -15.02
CA ILE A 255 12.31 -14.15 -15.73
C ILE A 255 12.56 -12.98 -14.78
N LYS A 256 11.59 -12.67 -13.92
CA LYS A 256 11.62 -11.43 -13.12
C LYS A 256 12.32 -11.58 -11.79
N GLU A 257 12.09 -12.67 -11.07
CA GLU A 257 12.63 -12.85 -9.71
C GLU A 257 14.00 -13.53 -9.73
N VAL A 258 14.23 -14.48 -10.61
CA VAL A 258 15.49 -15.25 -10.68
C VAL A 258 16.49 -14.57 -11.60
N LYS A 259 16.15 -14.38 -12.86
CA LYS A 259 17.05 -13.82 -13.88
C LYS A 259 17.07 -12.29 -13.91
N ARG A 260 16.08 -11.64 -13.31
CA ARG A 260 15.88 -10.19 -13.33
C ARG A 260 15.91 -9.63 -14.77
N GLY A 261 15.33 -10.40 -15.68
CA GLY A 261 15.22 -10.06 -17.10
C GLY A 261 13.98 -9.24 -17.42
N ARG A 262 13.73 -9.10 -18.74
CA ARG A 262 12.58 -8.36 -19.27
C ARG A 262 11.47 -9.34 -19.66
N ILE A 263 10.22 -8.90 -19.47
CA ILE A 263 9.05 -9.76 -19.71
C ILE A 263 8.91 -10.21 -21.18
N LYS A 264 9.56 -9.52 -22.10
CA LYS A 264 9.63 -9.90 -23.51
C LYS A 264 10.08 -11.34 -23.70
N GLU A 265 10.97 -11.84 -22.85
CA GLU A 265 11.46 -13.22 -22.88
C GLU A 265 10.32 -14.25 -22.74
N TYR A 266 9.21 -13.90 -22.10
CA TYR A 266 8.05 -14.78 -21.95
C TYR A 266 7.53 -15.23 -23.33
N ALA A 267 7.38 -14.30 -24.27
CA ALA A 267 6.88 -14.62 -25.61
C ALA A 267 7.83 -15.52 -26.40
N GLU A 268 9.13 -15.46 -26.10
CA GLU A 268 10.14 -16.32 -26.71
C GLU A 268 10.07 -17.75 -26.14
N ARG A 269 9.64 -17.91 -24.89
CA ARG A 269 9.63 -19.20 -24.15
C ARG A 269 8.28 -19.93 -24.19
N VAL A 270 7.17 -19.21 -24.39
CA VAL A 270 5.82 -19.77 -24.32
C VAL A 270 5.14 -19.64 -25.68
N PRO A 271 4.98 -20.74 -26.43
CA PRO A 271 4.28 -20.72 -27.72
C PRO A 271 2.83 -20.27 -27.56
N GLY A 272 2.37 -19.50 -28.54
CA GLY A 272 0.99 -18.96 -28.55
C GLY A 272 0.82 -17.66 -27.80
N SER A 273 1.85 -17.18 -27.11
CA SER A 273 1.87 -15.88 -26.48
C SER A 273 2.51 -14.83 -27.41
N THR A 274 2.19 -13.56 -27.18
CA THR A 274 2.73 -12.44 -27.95
C THR A 274 3.29 -11.38 -27.00
N TYR A 275 4.21 -10.56 -27.53
CA TYR A 275 4.74 -9.40 -26.85
C TYR A 275 4.50 -8.17 -27.71
N THR A 276 4.08 -7.07 -27.08
CA THR A 276 3.87 -5.78 -27.74
C THR A 276 4.65 -4.71 -26.98
N GLU A 277 5.43 -3.91 -27.69
CA GLU A 277 6.11 -2.77 -27.07
C GLU A 277 5.13 -1.69 -26.65
N GLY A 278 5.45 -0.99 -25.56
CA GLY A 278 4.56 -0.01 -24.95
C GLY A 278 3.59 -0.66 -23.96
N CYS A 279 3.19 0.10 -22.96
CA CYS A 279 2.39 -0.45 -21.85
C CYS A 279 0.88 -0.21 -22.02
N LYS A 280 0.50 0.89 -22.66
CA LYS A 280 -0.89 1.35 -22.75
C LYS A 280 -1.82 0.37 -23.45
N GLY A 281 -1.30 -0.39 -24.39
CA GLY A 281 -2.08 -1.38 -25.16
C GLY A 281 -2.64 -2.51 -24.29
N ILE A 282 -2.13 -2.73 -23.08
CA ILE A 282 -2.63 -3.76 -22.19
C ILE A 282 -4.12 -3.53 -21.85
N TRP A 283 -4.55 -2.28 -21.76
CA TRP A 283 -5.92 -1.93 -21.43
C TRP A 283 -6.90 -2.06 -22.62
N THR A 284 -6.39 -2.42 -23.80
CA THR A 284 -7.23 -2.74 -24.97
C THR A 284 -7.65 -4.19 -25.01
N ILE A 285 -7.07 -5.04 -24.17
CA ILE A 285 -7.38 -6.46 -24.11
C ILE A 285 -8.72 -6.67 -23.41
N PRO A 286 -9.70 -7.34 -24.05
CA PRO A 286 -10.97 -7.62 -23.39
C PRO A 286 -10.77 -8.43 -22.11
N CYS A 287 -11.40 -7.98 -21.02
CA CYS A 287 -11.32 -8.65 -19.73
C CYS A 287 -12.57 -8.39 -18.90
N ASP A 288 -12.81 -9.24 -17.92
CA ASP A 288 -13.87 -9.05 -16.92
C ASP A 288 -13.37 -8.19 -15.76
N ILE A 289 -12.11 -8.35 -15.41
CA ILE A 289 -11.48 -7.73 -14.25
C ILE A 289 -10.14 -7.15 -14.66
N ALA A 290 -9.91 -5.87 -14.36
CA ALA A 290 -8.64 -5.18 -14.58
C ALA A 290 -8.00 -4.83 -13.23
N LEU A 291 -6.73 -5.20 -13.05
CA LEU A 291 -5.99 -4.98 -11.81
C LEU A 291 -4.71 -4.19 -12.10
N PRO A 292 -4.77 -2.85 -12.02
CA PRO A 292 -3.57 -2.03 -12.22
C PRO A 292 -2.63 -2.16 -11.01
N CYS A 293 -1.49 -2.80 -11.23
CA CYS A 293 -0.52 -3.17 -10.19
C CYS A 293 0.89 -2.62 -10.46
N ALA A 294 1.04 -1.61 -11.30
CA ALA A 294 2.35 -1.13 -11.72
C ALA A 294 2.67 0.28 -11.23
N THR A 295 2.12 1.30 -11.88
CA THR A 295 2.56 2.68 -11.68
C THR A 295 1.40 3.66 -11.53
N GLN A 296 1.73 4.82 -10.98
CA GLN A 296 0.79 5.93 -10.86
C GLN A 296 0.34 6.40 -12.25
N ASN A 297 -0.95 6.74 -12.37
CA ASN A 297 -1.56 7.31 -13.58
C ASN A 297 -1.45 6.45 -14.84
N GLU A 298 -1.38 5.14 -14.69
CA GLU A 298 -1.29 4.22 -15.84
C GLU A 298 -2.60 4.03 -16.60
N ILE A 299 -3.73 4.34 -15.98
CA ILE A 299 -5.05 4.31 -16.63
C ILE A 299 -5.59 5.73 -16.71
N ASP A 300 -5.65 6.28 -17.94
CA ASP A 300 -6.29 7.56 -18.21
C ASP A 300 -7.77 7.36 -18.63
N ALA A 301 -8.47 8.46 -18.89
CA ALA A 301 -9.89 8.39 -19.27
C ALA A 301 -10.12 7.57 -20.54
N GLN A 302 -9.23 7.66 -21.51
CA GLN A 302 -9.33 6.90 -22.77
C GLN A 302 -9.17 5.41 -22.52
N SER A 303 -8.18 5.02 -21.74
CA SER A 303 -7.95 3.61 -21.37
C SER A 303 -9.13 3.05 -20.58
N ALA A 304 -9.68 3.85 -19.66
CA ALA A 304 -10.87 3.48 -18.89
C ALA A 304 -12.08 3.24 -19.80
N GLN A 305 -12.30 4.14 -20.76
CA GLN A 305 -13.41 3.98 -21.72
C GLN A 305 -13.24 2.73 -22.58
N THR A 306 -12.01 2.43 -22.99
CA THR A 306 -11.72 1.22 -23.76
C THR A 306 -12.01 -0.04 -22.93
N LEU A 307 -11.60 -0.06 -21.66
CA LEU A 307 -11.94 -1.17 -20.76
C LEU A 307 -13.45 -1.36 -20.63
N VAL A 308 -14.19 -0.28 -20.43
CA VAL A 308 -15.66 -0.32 -20.35
C VAL A 308 -16.26 -0.88 -21.64
N ASN A 309 -15.83 -0.38 -22.79
CA ASN A 309 -16.33 -0.82 -24.09
C ASN A 309 -16.06 -2.30 -24.35
N ASN A 310 -14.97 -2.83 -23.79
CA ASN A 310 -14.58 -4.24 -23.92
C ASN A 310 -15.18 -5.16 -22.85
N GLY A 311 -16.08 -4.64 -22.02
CA GLY A 311 -16.84 -5.45 -21.07
C GLY A 311 -16.24 -5.60 -19.69
N CYS A 312 -15.24 -4.81 -19.33
CA CYS A 312 -14.68 -4.81 -17.96
C CYS A 312 -15.73 -4.35 -16.94
N LYS A 313 -15.94 -5.16 -15.91
CA LYS A 313 -16.96 -4.93 -14.87
C LYS A 313 -16.34 -4.58 -13.51
N TYR A 314 -15.08 -4.92 -13.28
CA TYR A 314 -14.42 -4.77 -11.99
C TYR A 314 -13.02 -4.22 -12.20
N VAL A 315 -12.67 -3.21 -11.42
CA VAL A 315 -11.31 -2.65 -11.36
C VAL A 315 -10.88 -2.60 -9.91
N GLY A 316 -9.72 -3.19 -9.60
CA GLY A 316 -9.11 -3.14 -8.27
C GLY A 316 -7.71 -2.58 -8.34
N GLU A 317 -7.44 -1.53 -7.59
CA GLU A 317 -6.14 -0.84 -7.64
C GLU A 317 -5.12 -1.48 -6.70
N GLY A 318 -4.15 -2.20 -7.26
CA GLY A 318 -3.03 -2.77 -6.50
C GLY A 318 -1.87 -1.79 -6.30
N ALA A 319 -1.64 -0.89 -7.25
CA ALA A 319 -0.65 0.18 -7.15
C ALA A 319 -1.22 1.39 -6.41
N ASN A 320 -0.37 2.36 -6.13
CA ASN A 320 -0.81 3.64 -5.56
C ASN A 320 -1.26 4.58 -6.68
N MET A 321 -2.52 5.02 -6.63
CA MET A 321 -3.11 5.97 -7.57
C MET A 321 -2.88 5.62 -9.06
N PRO A 322 -3.15 4.36 -9.49
CA PRO A 322 -2.89 3.99 -10.89
C PRO A 322 -3.89 4.58 -11.87
N SER A 323 -5.08 4.95 -11.42
CA SER A 323 -6.13 5.54 -12.24
C SER A 323 -6.18 7.05 -12.03
N THR A 324 -6.28 7.82 -13.12
CA THR A 324 -6.51 9.26 -13.03
C THR A 324 -7.92 9.53 -12.50
N LEU A 325 -8.17 10.75 -12.02
CA LEU A 325 -9.50 11.14 -11.55
C LEU A 325 -10.55 11.02 -12.68
N GLU A 326 -10.16 11.38 -13.89
CA GLU A 326 -11.00 11.26 -15.08
C GLU A 326 -11.31 9.79 -15.39
N ALA A 327 -10.34 8.90 -15.23
CA ALA A 327 -10.55 7.46 -15.41
C ALA A 327 -11.54 6.91 -14.38
N ILE A 328 -11.40 7.29 -13.12
CA ILE A 328 -12.31 6.88 -12.04
C ILE A 328 -13.73 7.33 -12.36
N ASP A 329 -13.90 8.56 -12.84
CA ASP A 329 -15.21 9.08 -13.25
C ASP A 329 -15.83 8.25 -14.37
N VAL A 330 -15.05 7.86 -15.37
CA VAL A 330 -15.51 6.98 -16.45
C VAL A 330 -16.00 5.63 -15.88
N PHE A 331 -15.23 5.02 -14.99
CA PHE A 331 -15.64 3.75 -14.37
C PHE A 331 -16.96 3.90 -13.59
N GLN A 332 -17.08 4.93 -12.78
CA GLN A 332 -18.26 5.15 -11.94
C GLN A 332 -19.50 5.43 -12.78
N LYS A 333 -19.38 6.25 -13.82
CA LYS A 333 -20.51 6.58 -14.73
C LYS A 333 -21.01 5.37 -15.52
N ASN A 334 -20.18 4.37 -15.76
CA ASN A 334 -20.52 3.19 -16.51
C ASN A 334 -20.83 1.97 -15.64
N GLY A 335 -21.01 2.17 -14.34
CA GLY A 335 -21.39 1.11 -13.42
C GLY A 335 -20.31 0.05 -13.17
N VAL A 336 -19.05 0.35 -13.43
CA VAL A 336 -17.93 -0.52 -13.10
C VAL A 336 -17.70 -0.50 -11.60
N VAL A 337 -17.54 -1.66 -11.00
CA VAL A 337 -17.18 -1.78 -9.59
C VAL A 337 -15.71 -1.39 -9.44
N PHE A 338 -15.46 -0.24 -8.85
CA PHE A 338 -14.12 0.31 -8.71
C PHE A 338 -13.69 0.28 -7.24
N LEU A 339 -12.60 -0.45 -6.95
CA LEU A 339 -12.01 -0.55 -5.61
C LEU A 339 -10.76 0.32 -5.54
N PRO A 340 -10.79 1.42 -4.77
CA PRO A 340 -9.69 2.37 -4.72
C PRO A 340 -8.47 1.81 -3.99
N ALA A 341 -7.30 2.34 -4.33
CA ALA A 341 -6.02 1.88 -3.80
C ALA A 341 -5.98 1.85 -2.26
N LYS A 342 -6.52 2.85 -1.59
CA LYS A 342 -6.52 2.92 -0.11
C LYS A 342 -7.10 1.66 0.53
N ALA A 343 -8.14 1.09 -0.07
CA ALA A 343 -8.77 -0.14 0.38
C ALA A 343 -8.11 -1.36 -0.27
N ALA A 344 -7.97 -1.33 -1.59
CA ALA A 344 -7.56 -2.50 -2.36
C ALA A 344 -6.11 -2.92 -2.14
N ASN A 345 -5.20 -1.99 -1.84
CA ASN A 345 -3.81 -2.34 -1.57
C ASN A 345 -3.44 -2.35 -0.07
N ALA A 346 -4.40 -2.34 0.81
CA ALA A 346 -4.19 -2.29 2.26
C ALA A 346 -3.58 -3.58 2.84
N GLY A 347 -3.46 -4.64 2.06
CA GLY A 347 -2.89 -5.91 2.52
C GLY A 347 -1.48 -5.79 3.09
N GLY A 348 -0.66 -4.92 2.53
CA GLY A 348 0.68 -4.68 3.02
C GLY A 348 0.71 -4.14 4.45
N VAL A 349 -0.03 -3.06 4.71
CA VAL A 349 -0.10 -2.48 6.05
C VAL A 349 -0.85 -3.38 7.03
N ALA A 350 -1.85 -4.12 6.57
CA ALA A 350 -2.55 -5.10 7.41
C ALA A 350 -1.58 -6.17 7.92
N THR A 351 -0.75 -6.72 7.05
CA THR A 351 0.24 -7.72 7.44
C THR A 351 1.35 -7.12 8.32
N SER A 352 1.72 -5.86 8.10
CA SER A 352 2.62 -5.16 9.02
C SER A 352 2.03 -5.08 10.44
N ALA A 353 0.74 -4.81 10.57
CA ALA A 353 0.06 -4.81 11.87
C ALA A 353 0.02 -6.23 12.49
N LEU A 354 -0.14 -7.26 11.66
CA LEU A 354 -0.05 -8.65 12.13
C LEU A 354 1.36 -9.00 12.60
N GLU A 355 2.39 -8.46 11.95
CA GLU A 355 3.78 -8.59 12.44
C GLU A 355 3.93 -7.96 13.82
N MET A 356 3.36 -6.78 14.04
CA MET A 356 3.36 -6.11 15.34
C MET A 356 2.68 -6.98 16.41
N ALA A 357 1.54 -7.59 16.08
CA ALA A 357 0.81 -8.47 17.00
C ALA A 357 1.65 -9.70 17.37
N GLN A 358 2.29 -10.32 16.40
CA GLN A 358 3.17 -11.46 16.65
C GLN A 358 4.36 -11.07 17.53
N SER A 359 4.97 -9.91 17.27
CA SER A 359 6.09 -9.40 18.06
C SER A 359 5.67 -9.11 19.50
N SER A 360 4.52 -8.49 19.69
CA SER A 360 3.98 -8.17 21.01
C SER A 360 3.71 -9.44 21.83
N GLY A 361 3.20 -10.49 21.19
CA GLY A 361 2.95 -11.78 21.83
C GLY A 361 4.15 -12.71 21.87
N ARG A 362 5.27 -12.33 21.25
CA ARG A 362 6.44 -13.18 21.04
C ARG A 362 6.06 -14.48 20.33
N MET A 363 5.25 -14.35 19.29
CA MET A 363 4.74 -15.46 18.49
C MET A 363 5.25 -15.41 17.08
N PHE A 364 5.24 -16.57 16.45
CA PHE A 364 5.51 -16.71 15.01
C PHE A 364 4.39 -17.58 14.43
N TRP A 365 3.45 -16.94 13.77
CA TRP A 365 2.30 -17.62 13.16
C TRP A 365 2.69 -18.31 11.86
N SER A 366 2.00 -19.40 11.54
CA SER A 366 2.17 -20.09 10.26
C SER A 366 1.69 -19.22 9.10
N PHE A 367 2.11 -19.60 7.90
CA PHE A 367 1.65 -18.92 6.68
C PHE A 367 0.11 -18.91 6.61
N GLU A 368 -0.49 -20.06 6.89
CA GLU A 368 -1.96 -20.23 6.83
C GLU A 368 -2.67 -19.35 7.86
N GLU A 369 -2.13 -19.22 9.06
CA GLU A 369 -2.70 -18.37 10.11
C GLU A 369 -2.68 -16.88 9.72
N VAL A 370 -1.55 -16.42 9.21
CA VAL A 370 -1.41 -15.02 8.78
C VAL A 370 -2.30 -14.75 7.56
N ASP A 371 -2.30 -15.66 6.59
CA ASP A 371 -3.11 -15.52 5.38
C ASP A 371 -4.61 -15.50 5.68
N ALA A 372 -5.08 -16.35 6.59
CA ALA A 372 -6.48 -16.33 7.02
C ALA A 372 -6.87 -15.01 7.68
N LYS A 373 -6.00 -14.45 8.52
CA LYS A 373 -6.21 -13.14 9.15
C LYS A 373 -6.21 -12.02 8.12
N LEU A 374 -5.30 -12.07 7.15
CA LEU A 374 -5.27 -11.11 6.05
C LEU A 374 -6.57 -11.13 5.25
N LYS A 375 -7.07 -12.31 4.92
CA LYS A 375 -8.33 -12.47 4.20
C LYS A 375 -9.48 -11.84 4.99
N ASP A 376 -9.59 -12.12 6.29
CA ASP A 376 -10.65 -11.55 7.12
C ASP A 376 -10.57 -10.03 7.18
N ILE A 377 -9.37 -9.47 7.27
CA ILE A 377 -9.17 -8.02 7.25
C ILE A 377 -9.68 -7.41 5.95
N MET A 378 -9.31 -8.00 4.81
CA MET A 378 -9.71 -7.48 3.50
C MET A 378 -11.22 -7.59 3.27
N VAL A 379 -11.83 -8.68 3.71
CA VAL A 379 -13.30 -8.86 3.68
C VAL A 379 -13.98 -7.78 4.52
N ASN A 380 -13.48 -7.51 5.71
CA ASN A 380 -14.02 -6.48 6.59
C ASN A 380 -13.85 -5.07 6.01
N ILE A 381 -12.74 -4.79 5.34
CA ILE A 381 -12.54 -3.52 4.64
C ILE A 381 -13.66 -3.32 3.61
N TYR A 382 -13.92 -4.33 2.78
CA TYR A 382 -14.98 -4.22 1.78
C TYR A 382 -16.34 -3.88 2.42
N HIS A 383 -16.74 -4.61 3.45
CA HIS A 383 -18.04 -4.39 4.10
C HIS A 383 -18.11 -3.02 4.77
N ASN A 384 -17.01 -2.55 5.36
CA ASN A 384 -16.97 -1.22 6.00
C ASN A 384 -17.10 -0.10 4.99
N ILE A 385 -16.40 -0.18 3.86
CA ILE A 385 -16.49 0.87 2.83
C ILE A 385 -17.84 0.83 2.11
N ASP A 386 -18.40 -0.34 1.89
CA ASP A 386 -19.73 -0.51 1.29
C ASP A 386 -20.81 0.09 2.20
N LYS A 387 -20.77 -0.22 3.48
CA LYS A 387 -21.69 0.32 4.48
C LYS A 387 -21.59 1.84 4.58
N ALA A 388 -20.37 2.38 4.64
CA ALA A 388 -20.16 3.82 4.71
C ALA A 388 -20.71 4.53 3.47
N ALA A 389 -20.48 3.97 2.29
CA ALA A 389 -21.05 4.52 1.06
C ALA A 389 -22.58 4.55 1.10
N LYS A 390 -23.21 3.46 1.52
CA LYS A 390 -24.67 3.38 1.66
C LYS A 390 -25.22 4.37 2.68
N ASP A 391 -24.63 4.43 3.86
CA ASP A 391 -25.09 5.27 4.98
C ASP A 391 -25.03 6.76 4.64
N TYR A 392 -24.13 7.20 3.77
CA TYR A 392 -23.94 8.60 3.41
C TYR A 392 -24.50 8.98 2.03
N GLY A 393 -25.26 8.05 1.39
CA GLY A 393 -25.94 8.34 0.13
C GLY A 393 -25.06 8.18 -1.12
N TYR A 394 -23.99 7.42 -1.04
CA TYR A 394 -23.07 7.16 -2.14
C TYR A 394 -22.96 5.67 -2.47
N GLU A 395 -24.10 4.95 -2.42
CA GLU A 395 -24.12 3.51 -2.67
C GLU A 395 -23.37 3.14 -3.95
N GLY A 396 -22.44 2.17 -3.84
CA GLY A 396 -21.62 1.72 -4.96
C GLY A 396 -20.39 2.58 -5.27
N ASN A 397 -20.24 3.73 -4.61
CA ASN A 397 -19.07 4.59 -4.76
C ASN A 397 -18.07 4.29 -3.65
N TYR A 398 -17.11 3.40 -3.92
CA TYR A 398 -16.14 2.95 -2.92
C TYR A 398 -15.00 3.94 -2.68
N VAL A 399 -14.80 4.89 -3.58
CA VAL A 399 -13.86 6.00 -3.33
C VAL A 399 -14.40 6.85 -2.17
N MET A 400 -15.67 7.23 -2.24
CA MET A 400 -16.34 7.94 -1.14
C MET A 400 -16.44 7.05 0.10
N GLY A 401 -16.82 5.80 -0.07
CA GLY A 401 -16.94 4.85 1.05
C GLY A 401 -15.63 4.68 1.82
N ALA A 402 -14.50 4.57 1.12
CA ALA A 402 -13.19 4.43 1.76
C ALA A 402 -12.80 5.70 2.53
N ASN A 403 -12.98 6.88 1.93
CA ASN A 403 -12.66 8.14 2.58
C ASN A 403 -13.53 8.38 3.81
N ILE A 404 -14.82 8.11 3.71
CA ILE A 404 -15.77 8.28 4.81
C ILE A 404 -15.49 7.30 5.94
N ALA A 405 -15.37 6.00 5.64
CA ALA A 405 -15.12 4.98 6.64
C ALA A 405 -13.82 5.24 7.41
N GLY A 406 -12.76 5.59 6.69
CA GLY A 406 -11.47 5.91 7.30
C GLY A 406 -11.54 7.12 8.21
N PHE A 407 -12.16 8.20 7.74
CA PHE A 407 -12.27 9.43 8.52
C PHE A 407 -13.14 9.27 9.76
N VAL A 408 -14.34 8.70 9.62
CA VAL A 408 -15.30 8.57 10.74
C VAL A 408 -14.71 7.78 11.89
N LYS A 409 -13.98 6.72 11.63
CA LYS A 409 -13.33 5.93 12.67
C LYS A 409 -12.35 6.77 13.49
N VAL A 410 -11.50 7.55 12.81
CA VAL A 410 -10.53 8.43 13.47
C VAL A 410 -11.25 9.57 14.19
N ALA A 411 -12.23 10.18 13.54
CA ALA A 411 -12.99 11.30 14.09
C ALA A 411 -13.71 10.90 15.38
N ASP A 412 -14.37 9.76 15.40
CA ASP A 412 -15.08 9.27 16.60
C ASP A 412 -14.12 8.99 17.75
N ALA A 413 -12.93 8.43 17.44
CA ALA A 413 -11.90 8.22 18.47
C ALA A 413 -11.39 9.56 19.01
N MET A 414 -11.13 10.54 18.15
CA MET A 414 -10.71 11.87 18.55
C MET A 414 -11.77 12.57 19.43
N MET A 415 -13.04 12.46 19.05
CA MET A 415 -14.15 13.02 19.85
C MET A 415 -14.21 12.37 21.23
N ALA A 416 -14.08 11.05 21.30
CA ALA A 416 -14.16 10.32 22.57
C ALA A 416 -13.01 10.65 23.52
N GLN A 417 -11.83 10.97 22.97
CA GLN A 417 -10.61 11.26 23.75
C GLN A 417 -10.52 12.73 24.20
N GLY A 418 -11.38 13.58 23.72
CA GLY A 418 -11.39 14.99 24.07
C GLY A 418 -10.42 15.83 23.24
N ILE A 419 -10.16 17.04 23.71
CA ILE A 419 -9.26 18.00 23.02
C ILE A 419 -7.90 17.89 23.68
N VAL A 420 -7.03 17.07 23.08
CA VAL A 420 -5.68 16.80 23.58
C VAL A 420 -4.64 17.03 22.49
#